data_c689dc7fd0309c6553202b2166336938
#
_entry.id   c689dc7fd0309c6553202b2166336938
#
_cell.length_a   1.000
_cell.length_b   1.000
_cell.length_c   1.000
_cell.angle_alpha   90.00
_cell.angle_beta   90.00
_cell.angle_gamma   90.00
#
_symmetry.space_group_name_H-M   'P 1'
#
loop_
_entity.id
_entity.type
_entity.pdbx_description
1 polymer ?
#
loop_
_entity_poly.entity_id
_entity_poly.type
_entity_poly.pdbx_seq_one_letter_code
_entity_poly.pdbx_strand_id
1 'polypeptide(L)'
;MNDRQIKIVCSALLNDIGKIVYRSGVKINHSDGGYEFLKNEIGLNDRDILDAVRYHHAVPLSKATLDDDSVAYITYIADNIASASDRREDENGEPGFAINTPLESVFNLLNNNNQKLYYKPAMLDDSGDFINCPVSYTHLRAHETLANLV
;
A
#
# COMPACT_ATOMS: atom_id res chain seq x y z
N MET A 1 -5.48 -22.32 11.06
CA MET A 1 -4.64 -22.04 9.88
C MET A 1 -3.31 -22.75 10.04
N ASN A 2 -2.77 -23.36 9.00
CA ASN A 2 -1.42 -23.88 9.02
C ASN A 2 -0.41 -22.74 8.71
N ASP A 3 0.88 -23.01 8.90
CA ASP A 3 1.95 -22.02 8.72
C ASP A 3 1.93 -21.39 7.30
N ARG A 4 1.78 -22.19 6.25
CA ARG A 4 1.68 -21.71 4.87
C ARG A 4 0.50 -20.76 4.65
N GLN A 5 -0.67 -21.07 5.23
CA GLN A 5 -1.83 -20.19 5.14
C GLN A 5 -1.61 -18.85 5.84
N ILE A 6 -0.92 -18.87 6.99
CA ILE A 6 -0.53 -17.64 7.70
C ILE A 6 0.38 -16.78 6.82
N LYS A 7 1.40 -17.38 6.21
CA LYS A 7 2.31 -16.67 5.31
C LYS A 7 1.60 -16.06 4.11
N ILE A 8 0.66 -16.78 3.49
CA ILE A 8 -0.15 -16.26 2.37
C ILE A 8 -0.96 -15.04 2.82
N VAL A 9 -1.64 -15.12 3.97
CA VAL A 9 -2.45 -14.00 4.48
C VAL A 9 -1.57 -12.80 4.82
N CYS A 10 -0.45 -13.02 5.53
CA CYS A 10 0.49 -11.95 5.84
C CYS A 10 1.06 -11.30 4.58
N SER A 11 1.44 -12.10 3.60
CA SER A 11 1.95 -11.61 2.32
C SER A 11 0.92 -10.77 1.56
N ALA A 12 -0.34 -11.22 1.51
CA ALA A 12 -1.42 -10.48 0.88
C ALA A 12 -1.76 -9.15 1.59
N LEU A 13 -1.61 -9.10 2.92
CA LEU A 13 -1.82 -7.87 3.68
C LEU A 13 -0.66 -6.87 3.55
N LEU A 14 0.56 -7.37 3.34
CA LEU A 14 1.78 -6.57 3.36
C LEU A 14 2.34 -6.27 1.97
N ASN A 15 1.80 -6.85 0.89
CA ASN A 15 2.37 -6.69 -0.46
C ASN A 15 2.57 -5.22 -0.85
N ASP A 16 1.65 -4.36 -0.47
CA ASP A 16 1.62 -2.94 -0.81
C ASP A 16 2.14 -2.01 0.31
N ILE A 17 2.71 -2.53 1.39
CA ILE A 17 3.22 -1.73 2.51
C ILE A 17 4.21 -0.65 2.06
N GLY A 18 4.98 -0.93 1.03
CA GLY A 18 5.93 0.01 0.45
C GLY A 18 5.31 1.24 -0.18
N LYS A 19 4.01 1.24 -0.49
CA LYS A 19 3.30 2.45 -0.93
C LYS A 19 3.23 3.50 0.19
N ILE A 20 3.15 3.05 1.45
CA ILE A 20 3.23 3.94 2.62
C ILE A 20 4.64 4.49 2.76
N VAL A 21 5.66 3.61 2.64
CA VAL A 21 7.08 4.00 2.68
C VAL A 21 7.39 5.03 1.59
N TYR A 22 6.91 4.81 0.36
CA TYR A 22 7.09 5.74 -0.74
C TYR A 22 6.47 7.12 -0.44
N ARG A 23 5.30 7.16 0.20
CA ARG A 23 4.62 8.40 0.59
C ARG A 23 5.33 9.16 1.71
N SER A 24 6.17 8.48 2.50
CA SER A 24 7.03 9.13 3.51
C SER A 24 8.23 9.89 2.91
N GLY A 25 8.36 9.91 1.58
CA GLY A 25 9.42 10.64 0.88
C GLY A 25 10.56 9.75 0.36
N VAL A 26 10.55 8.48 0.66
CA VAL A 26 11.56 7.51 0.16
C VAL A 26 11.20 7.12 -1.27
N LYS A 27 11.93 7.65 -2.25
CA LYS A 27 11.67 7.43 -3.68
C LYS A 27 12.30 6.12 -4.20
N ILE A 28 11.86 4.99 -3.67
CA ILE A 28 12.18 3.66 -4.19
C ILE A 28 10.91 3.02 -4.76
N ASN A 29 11.05 2.06 -5.66
CA ASN A 29 9.93 1.22 -6.07
C ASN A 29 9.26 0.64 -4.82
N HIS A 30 7.93 0.70 -4.72
CA HIS A 30 7.21 0.29 -3.52
C HIS A 30 7.42 -1.19 -3.16
N SER A 31 7.64 -2.08 -4.13
CA SER A 31 7.94 -3.49 -3.83
C SER A 31 9.27 -3.66 -3.11
N ASP A 32 10.33 -2.99 -3.62
CA ASP A 32 11.64 -2.99 -2.95
C ASP A 32 11.60 -2.20 -1.65
N GLY A 33 10.90 -1.05 -1.62
CA GLY A 33 10.74 -0.25 -0.41
C GLY A 33 10.01 -1.00 0.70
N GLY A 34 8.98 -1.76 0.36
CA GLY A 34 8.27 -2.62 1.30
C GLY A 34 9.14 -3.76 1.84
N TYR A 35 9.90 -4.41 0.96
CA TYR A 35 10.86 -5.44 1.35
C TYR A 35 11.92 -4.89 2.33
N GLU A 36 12.56 -3.77 2.00
CA GLU A 36 13.59 -3.17 2.85
C GLU A 36 13.01 -2.72 4.20
N PHE A 37 11.84 -2.11 4.22
CA PHE A 37 11.16 -1.69 5.43
C PHE A 37 10.85 -2.89 6.34
N LEU A 38 10.24 -3.94 5.82
CA LEU A 38 9.90 -5.12 6.61
C LEU A 38 11.14 -5.82 7.14
N LYS A 39 12.21 -5.90 6.35
CA LYS A 39 13.44 -6.57 6.73
C LYS A 39 14.26 -5.77 7.73
N ASN A 40 14.48 -4.49 7.48
CA ASN A 40 15.45 -3.70 8.22
C ASN A 40 14.83 -2.94 9.38
N GLU A 41 13.60 -2.38 9.23
CA GLU A 41 12.96 -1.59 10.28
C GLU A 41 12.08 -2.47 11.19
N ILE A 42 11.36 -3.42 10.60
CA ILE A 42 10.49 -4.33 11.38
C ILE A 42 11.26 -5.56 11.87
N GLY A 43 12.36 -5.92 11.22
CA GLY A 43 13.16 -7.10 11.59
C GLY A 43 12.50 -8.43 11.16
N LEU A 44 11.61 -8.40 10.15
CA LEU A 44 11.00 -9.61 9.63
C LEU A 44 12.04 -10.45 8.89
N ASN A 45 12.17 -11.73 9.28
CA ASN A 45 13.15 -12.65 8.71
C ASN A 45 12.51 -13.81 7.91
N ASP A 46 11.20 -13.83 7.76
CA ASP A 46 10.51 -14.86 6.98
C ASP A 46 10.69 -14.59 5.48
N ARG A 47 11.46 -15.49 4.82
CA ARG A 47 11.79 -15.35 3.41
C ARG A 47 10.57 -15.41 2.50
N ASP A 48 9.60 -16.27 2.80
CA ASP A 48 8.40 -16.44 1.97
C ASP A 48 7.58 -15.14 1.92
N ILE A 49 7.43 -14.48 3.08
CA ILE A 49 6.69 -13.20 3.16
C ILE A 49 7.49 -12.08 2.49
N LEU A 50 8.79 -12.01 2.73
CA LEU A 50 9.67 -11.00 2.14
C LEU A 50 9.73 -11.11 0.61
N ASP A 51 9.89 -12.33 0.08
CA ASP A 51 9.90 -12.59 -1.35
C ASP A 51 8.53 -12.26 -1.98
N ALA A 52 7.44 -12.59 -1.30
CA ALA A 52 6.09 -12.25 -1.77
C ALA A 52 5.87 -10.73 -1.86
N VAL A 53 6.34 -9.96 -0.89
CA VAL A 53 6.27 -8.49 -0.92
C VAL A 53 7.15 -7.92 -2.03
N ARG A 54 8.35 -8.47 -2.22
CA ARG A 54 9.30 -7.97 -3.23
C ARG A 54 8.87 -8.28 -4.66
N TYR A 55 8.28 -9.45 -4.88
CA TYR A 55 8.03 -10.01 -6.21
C TYR A 55 6.55 -10.08 -6.60
N HIS A 56 5.68 -9.27 -5.98
CA HIS A 56 4.26 -9.26 -6.30
C HIS A 56 3.91 -8.62 -7.67
N HIS A 57 4.89 -8.14 -8.44
CA HIS A 57 4.69 -7.62 -9.79
C HIS A 57 5.35 -8.50 -10.85
N ALA A 58 4.78 -8.51 -12.07
CA ALA A 58 5.20 -9.38 -13.17
C ALA A 58 6.68 -9.29 -13.52
N VAL A 59 7.23 -8.07 -13.66
CA VAL A 59 8.62 -7.87 -14.10
C VAL A 59 9.63 -8.32 -13.05
N PRO A 60 9.52 -7.94 -11.76
CA PRO A 60 10.38 -8.51 -10.72
C PRO A 60 10.23 -10.03 -10.58
N LEU A 61 8.98 -10.54 -10.61
CA LEU A 61 8.71 -11.97 -10.45
C LEU A 61 9.33 -12.81 -11.56
N SER A 62 9.28 -12.36 -12.81
CA SER A 62 9.85 -13.09 -13.94
C SER A 62 11.37 -13.20 -13.91
N LYS A 63 12.04 -12.38 -13.13
CA LYS A 63 13.51 -12.35 -12.96
C LYS A 63 13.97 -12.98 -11.66
N ALA A 64 13.04 -13.31 -10.77
CA ALA A 64 13.34 -13.88 -9.48
C ALA A 64 13.69 -15.37 -9.60
N THR A 65 14.59 -15.83 -8.76
CA THR A 65 14.86 -17.27 -8.57
C THR A 65 14.14 -17.70 -7.30
N LEU A 66 12.95 -18.27 -7.46
CA LEU A 66 12.09 -18.72 -6.39
C LEU A 66 11.84 -20.21 -6.51
N ASP A 67 11.52 -20.86 -5.41
CA ASP A 67 11.06 -22.24 -5.38
C ASP A 67 9.68 -22.34 -6.05
N ASP A 68 9.39 -23.47 -6.73
CA ASP A 68 8.15 -23.69 -7.50
C ASP A 68 6.87 -23.51 -6.68
N ASP A 69 6.94 -23.70 -5.38
CA ASP A 69 5.84 -23.57 -4.43
C ASP A 69 5.83 -22.25 -3.66
N SER A 70 6.62 -21.25 -4.07
CA SER A 70 6.74 -19.96 -3.39
C SER A 70 5.40 -19.26 -3.24
N VAL A 71 5.18 -18.68 -2.05
CA VAL A 71 4.01 -17.86 -1.72
C VAL A 71 3.92 -16.61 -2.63
N ALA A 72 5.03 -16.14 -3.19
CA ALA A 72 5.08 -15.00 -4.08
C ALA A 72 4.18 -15.17 -5.32
N TYR A 73 4.09 -16.37 -5.87
CA TYR A 73 3.20 -16.65 -7.02
C TYR A 73 1.72 -16.47 -6.66
N ILE A 74 1.33 -16.91 -5.46
CA ILE A 74 -0.05 -16.80 -4.99
C ILE A 74 -0.37 -15.31 -4.74
N THR A 75 0.53 -14.59 -4.09
CA THR A 75 0.38 -13.15 -3.82
C THR A 75 0.25 -12.37 -5.12
N TYR A 76 1.11 -12.63 -6.11
CA TYR A 76 1.03 -12.02 -7.44
C TYR A 76 -0.33 -12.23 -8.11
N ILE A 77 -0.83 -13.47 -8.11
CA ILE A 77 -2.13 -13.79 -8.73
C ILE A 77 -3.27 -13.10 -7.97
N ALA A 78 -3.26 -13.15 -6.64
CA ALA A 78 -4.29 -12.54 -5.80
C ALA A 78 -4.34 -11.02 -5.97
N ASP A 79 -3.17 -10.36 -6.00
CA ASP A 79 -3.08 -8.91 -6.24
C ASP A 79 -3.62 -8.52 -7.61
N ASN A 80 -3.28 -9.28 -8.67
CA ASN A 80 -3.80 -9.01 -10.01
C ASN A 80 -5.32 -9.19 -10.10
N ILE A 81 -5.90 -10.19 -9.43
CA ILE A 81 -7.35 -10.38 -9.40
C ILE A 81 -8.02 -9.22 -8.66
N ALA A 82 -7.50 -8.84 -7.49
CA ALA A 82 -8.03 -7.74 -6.71
C ALA A 82 -7.94 -6.40 -7.48
N SER A 83 -6.78 -6.11 -8.04
CA SER A 83 -6.55 -4.88 -8.82
C SER A 83 -7.39 -4.81 -10.09
N ALA A 84 -7.69 -5.95 -10.74
CA ALA A 84 -8.53 -5.97 -11.93
C ALA A 84 -9.96 -5.51 -11.67
N SER A 85 -10.48 -5.76 -10.46
CA SER A 85 -11.82 -5.35 -10.05
C SER A 85 -11.89 -3.90 -9.56
N ASP A 86 -10.74 -3.29 -9.18
CA ASP A 86 -10.67 -1.95 -8.58
C ASP A 86 -9.89 -0.94 -9.45
N ARG A 87 -9.65 -1.26 -10.71
CA ARG A 87 -9.04 -0.29 -11.64
C ARG A 87 -10.02 0.85 -11.90
N ARG A 88 -9.87 1.91 -11.12
CA ARG A 88 -10.51 3.19 -11.40
C ARG A 88 -9.65 3.92 -12.42
N GLU A 89 -10.28 4.31 -13.51
CA GLU A 89 -9.73 5.33 -14.39
C GLU A 89 -9.83 6.66 -13.62
N ASP A 90 -8.80 7.48 -13.66
CA ASP A 90 -8.92 8.85 -13.22
C ASP A 90 -9.86 9.60 -14.19
N GLU A 91 -10.29 10.82 -13.84
CA GLU A 91 -11.20 11.62 -14.65
C GLU A 91 -10.65 11.91 -16.08
N ASN A 92 -9.38 11.61 -16.34
CA ASN A 92 -8.68 11.78 -17.61
C ASN A 92 -8.37 10.44 -18.31
N GLY A 93 -8.76 9.30 -17.74
CA GLY A 93 -8.55 7.98 -18.33
C GLY A 93 -7.09 7.48 -18.23
N GLU A 94 -6.23 8.14 -17.43
CA GLU A 94 -4.84 7.72 -17.24
C GLU A 94 -4.74 6.72 -16.10
N PRO A 95 -4.15 5.52 -16.33
CA PRO A 95 -3.86 4.59 -15.27
C PRO A 95 -2.69 5.11 -14.43
N GLY A 96 -2.94 5.51 -13.21
CA GLY A 96 -1.87 6.04 -12.38
C GLY A 96 -2.17 6.06 -10.88
N PHE A 97 -1.10 5.88 -10.11
CA PHE A 97 -1.11 6.08 -8.68
C PHE A 97 -0.94 7.58 -8.38
N ALA A 98 -2.03 8.24 -7.98
CA ALA A 98 -2.00 9.65 -7.61
C ALA A 98 -1.42 9.81 -6.20
N ILE A 99 -0.14 10.16 -6.11
CA ILE A 99 0.61 10.35 -4.84
C ILE A 99 -0.07 11.38 -3.94
N ASN A 100 -0.65 12.41 -4.54
CA ASN A 100 -1.24 13.55 -3.82
C ASN A 100 -2.74 13.39 -3.55
N THR A 101 -3.35 12.30 -4.00
CA THR A 101 -4.77 12.07 -3.72
C THR A 101 -4.91 11.43 -2.35
N PRO A 102 -5.68 12.03 -1.43
CA PRO A 102 -5.93 11.45 -0.12
C PRO A 102 -6.61 10.09 -0.25
N LEU A 103 -6.26 9.17 0.67
CA LEU A 103 -6.92 7.87 0.73
C LEU A 103 -8.36 8.05 1.20
N GLU A 104 -9.31 7.53 0.44
CA GLU A 104 -10.72 7.54 0.81
C GLU A 104 -10.95 6.63 2.03
N SER A 105 -11.80 7.09 2.95
CA SER A 105 -12.14 6.31 4.13
C SER A 105 -13.01 5.12 3.76
N VAL A 106 -12.68 3.95 4.30
CA VAL A 106 -13.51 2.74 4.18
C VAL A 106 -14.93 2.95 4.74
N PHE A 107 -15.11 3.88 5.68
CA PHE A 107 -16.41 4.22 6.23
C PHE A 107 -17.34 4.94 5.24
N ASN A 108 -16.81 5.49 4.15
CA ASN A 108 -17.64 6.07 3.08
C ASN A 108 -18.48 5.01 2.36
N LEU A 109 -18.03 3.75 2.37
CA LEU A 109 -18.70 2.64 1.70
C LEU A 109 -19.65 1.88 2.64
N LEU A 110 -19.55 2.09 3.96
CA LEU A 110 -20.38 1.43 4.94
C LEU A 110 -21.65 2.24 5.24
N ASN A 111 -22.77 1.56 5.39
CA ASN A 111 -24.08 2.14 5.79
C ASN A 111 -24.65 3.19 4.83
N ASN A 112 -24.36 3.11 3.53
CA ASN A 112 -24.74 4.15 2.56
C ASN A 112 -24.34 5.56 3.00
N ASN A 113 -23.23 5.67 3.71
CA ASN A 113 -22.72 6.94 4.19
C ASN A 113 -22.12 7.72 3.01
N ASN A 114 -22.87 8.67 2.47
CA ASN A 114 -22.43 9.53 1.36
C ASN A 114 -21.45 10.65 1.82
N GLN A 115 -20.88 10.55 3.00
CA GLN A 115 -19.85 11.47 3.45
C GLN A 115 -18.54 11.17 2.71
N LYS A 116 -17.93 12.20 2.14
CA LYS A 116 -16.61 12.08 1.50
C LYS A 116 -15.53 12.36 2.56
N LEU A 117 -15.19 11.35 3.32
CA LEU A 117 -14.12 11.39 4.31
C LEU A 117 -12.84 10.79 3.73
N TYR A 118 -11.71 11.38 4.04
CA TYR A 118 -10.39 10.96 3.57
C TYR A 118 -9.42 10.86 4.74
N TYR A 119 -8.45 9.94 4.64
CA TYR A 119 -7.36 9.89 5.60
C TYR A 119 -6.31 10.94 5.24
N LYS A 120 -5.93 11.75 6.23
CA LYS A 120 -4.81 12.67 6.07
C LYS A 120 -3.52 11.86 5.94
N PRO A 121 -2.70 12.10 4.90
CA PRO A 121 -1.37 11.52 4.84
C PRO A 121 -0.57 11.92 6.08
N ALA A 122 0.00 10.94 6.77
CA ALA A 122 0.88 11.18 7.90
C ALA A 122 2.29 10.69 7.54
N MET A 123 3.31 11.43 7.95
CA MET A 123 4.68 10.95 7.88
C MET A 123 4.84 9.82 8.89
N LEU A 124 5.58 8.79 8.51
CA LEU A 124 6.10 7.80 9.46
C LEU A 124 7.26 8.46 10.18
N ASP A 125 6.99 9.10 11.30
CA ASP A 125 8.00 9.63 12.21
C ASP A 125 7.91 8.96 13.57
N ASP A 126 8.94 9.12 14.38
CA ASP A 126 9.03 8.52 15.71
C ASP A 126 8.16 9.21 16.77
N SER A 127 7.32 10.16 16.38
CA SER A 127 6.52 10.94 17.34
C SER A 127 5.37 10.16 17.98
N GLY A 128 5.01 9.01 17.44
CA GLY A 128 4.04 8.09 18.04
C GLY A 128 2.58 8.55 18.06
N ASP A 129 2.29 9.76 17.62
CA ASP A 129 0.95 10.35 17.66
C ASP A 129 0.13 10.07 16.38
N PHE A 130 0.00 8.80 16.02
CA PHE A 130 -0.79 8.38 14.85
C PHE A 130 -2.28 8.22 15.18
N ILE A 131 -2.98 9.30 15.40
CA ILE A 131 -4.44 9.29 15.34
C ILE A 131 -4.84 9.78 13.94
N ASN A 132 -4.87 8.91 12.96
CA ASN A 132 -5.43 9.19 11.65
C ASN A 132 -6.96 9.06 11.71
N CYS A 133 -7.63 10.17 12.01
CA CYS A 133 -9.08 10.24 11.82
C CYS A 133 -9.39 10.63 10.38
N PRO A 134 -10.41 10.03 9.75
CA PRO A 134 -10.92 10.49 8.48
C PRO A 134 -11.37 11.95 8.58
N VAL A 135 -11.01 12.77 7.60
CA VAL A 135 -11.40 14.18 7.53
C VAL A 135 -12.10 14.48 6.20
N SER A 136 -12.86 15.55 6.12
CA SER A 136 -13.49 15.96 4.87
C SER A 136 -12.43 16.44 3.86
N TYR A 137 -12.68 16.19 2.58
CA TYR A 137 -11.76 16.57 1.49
C TYR A 137 -11.50 18.08 1.42
N THR A 138 -12.52 18.89 1.66
CA THR A 138 -12.40 20.37 1.71
C THR A 138 -11.42 20.83 2.78
N HIS A 139 -11.40 20.15 3.91
CA HIS A 139 -10.46 20.44 5.00
C HIS A 139 -9.02 20.10 4.62
N LEU A 140 -8.80 18.96 3.96
CA LEU A 140 -7.46 18.56 3.48
C LEU A 140 -6.91 19.55 2.44
N ARG A 141 -7.73 19.96 1.47
CA ARG A 141 -7.30 20.95 0.46
C ARG A 141 -6.96 22.32 1.07
N ALA A 142 -7.69 22.75 2.08
CA ALA A 142 -7.37 24.02 2.76
C ALA A 142 -6.00 24.00 3.43
N HIS A 143 -5.60 22.84 3.98
CA HIS A 143 -4.27 22.68 4.57
C HIS A 143 -3.16 22.58 3.52
N GLU A 144 -3.40 21.92 2.40
CA GLU A 144 -2.43 21.81 1.31
C GLU A 144 -2.16 23.19 0.67
N THR A 145 -3.17 24.02 0.51
CA THR A 145 -3.01 25.38 -0.06
C THR A 145 -2.21 26.30 0.88
N LEU A 146 -2.32 26.13 2.18
CA LEU A 146 -1.53 26.89 3.14
C LEU A 146 -0.07 26.43 3.22
N ALA A 147 0.20 25.14 3.04
CA ALA A 147 1.56 24.60 3.02
C ALA A 147 2.35 25.01 1.76
N ASN A 148 1.66 25.34 0.66
CA ASN A 148 2.28 25.79 -0.59
C ASN A 148 2.46 27.31 -0.67
N LEU A 149 2.10 28.05 0.37
CA LEU A 149 2.20 29.52 0.46
C LEU A 149 3.33 30.03 1.39
N VAL A 150 4.19 29.11 1.88
CA VAL A 150 5.37 29.45 2.68
C VAL A 150 6.65 29.10 1.95
#